data_d8288c0a644fbd06a0adeaa279aea077
#
_entry.id   d8288c0a644fbd06a0adeaa279aea077
#
_cell.length_a   1.000
_cell.length_b   1.000
_cell.length_c   1.000
_cell.angle_alpha   90.00
_cell.angle_beta   90.00
_cell.angle_gamma   90.00
#
_symmetry.space_group_name_H-M   'P 1'
#
loop_
_entity.id
_entity.type
_entity.pdbx_description
1 polymer ?
#
loop_
_entity_poly.entity_id
_entity_poly.type
_entity_poly.pdbx_seq_one_letter_code
_entity_poly.pdbx_strand_id
1 'polypeptide(L)'
;MQLDDRAVTDAFVAGEPMRKAGLFERVEIHRWSNSFGKRQADYRRKGLQQFLCTGPKTGTPEFFRQHLHAHESYFASFADSFIFRGPIRSADGADNIGTALLLELPDRAAADKFWNEEPFAKNGGYQRDARILRWVFGD
;
A
#
# COMPACT_ATOMS: atom_id res chain seq x y z
N MET A 1 -10.06 7.30 2.82
CA MET A 1 -11.43 7.69 2.43
C MET A 1 -12.06 6.54 1.69
N GLN A 2 -13.29 6.22 2.01
CA GLN A 2 -14.09 5.22 1.29
C GLN A 2 -15.07 5.99 0.41
N LEU A 3 -15.05 5.73 -0.88
CA LEU A 3 -15.95 6.32 -1.87
C LEU A 3 -16.70 5.19 -2.59
N ASP A 4 -17.96 5.41 -2.90
CA ASP A 4 -18.87 4.35 -3.33
C ASP A 4 -18.55 3.83 -4.73
N ASP A 5 -18.08 4.71 -5.63
CA ASP A 5 -17.72 4.31 -6.98
C ASP A 5 -16.58 5.16 -7.60
N ARG A 6 -16.20 4.80 -8.82
CA ARG A 6 -15.15 5.47 -9.56
C ARG A 6 -15.53 6.90 -9.98
N ALA A 7 -16.76 7.13 -10.36
CA ALA A 7 -17.20 8.46 -10.81
C ALA A 7 -17.17 9.47 -9.67
N VAL A 8 -17.61 9.07 -8.47
CA VAL A 8 -17.51 9.88 -7.24
C VAL A 8 -16.06 10.17 -6.90
N THR A 9 -15.17 9.17 -7.05
CA THR A 9 -13.73 9.33 -6.80
C THR A 9 -13.10 10.31 -7.79
N ASP A 10 -13.41 10.19 -9.07
CA ASP A 10 -12.90 11.09 -10.11
C ASP A 10 -13.37 12.53 -9.91
N ALA A 11 -14.64 12.73 -9.53
CA ALA A 11 -15.20 14.03 -9.21
C ALA A 11 -14.51 14.65 -7.98
N PHE A 12 -14.28 13.86 -6.93
CA PHE A 12 -13.56 14.31 -5.74
C PHE A 12 -12.14 14.78 -6.10
N VAL A 13 -11.38 13.97 -6.85
CA VAL A 13 -10.02 14.31 -7.26
C VAL A 13 -9.99 15.52 -8.19
N ALA A 14 -10.94 15.64 -9.12
CA ALA A 14 -11.06 16.81 -9.99
C ALA A 14 -11.40 18.09 -9.22
N GLY A 15 -12.14 17.97 -8.12
CA GLY A 15 -12.50 19.06 -7.22
C GLY A 15 -11.39 19.54 -6.30
N GLU A 16 -10.33 18.75 -6.13
CA GLU A 16 -9.26 18.98 -5.15
C GLU A 16 -8.48 20.27 -5.50
N PRO A 17 -8.31 21.21 -4.55
CA PRO A 17 -7.72 22.54 -4.82
C PRO A 17 -6.30 22.49 -5.38
N MET A 18 -5.43 21.62 -4.89
CA MET A 18 -4.04 21.49 -5.34
C MET A 18 -3.97 20.99 -6.78
N ARG A 19 -4.89 20.07 -7.16
CA ARG A 19 -5.01 19.62 -8.55
C ARG A 19 -5.47 20.77 -9.47
N LYS A 20 -6.48 21.54 -9.05
CA LYS A 20 -6.95 22.71 -9.79
C LYS A 20 -5.87 23.78 -9.95
N ALA A 21 -5.00 23.91 -8.97
CA ALA A 21 -3.84 24.81 -9.02
C ALA A 21 -2.68 24.26 -9.87
N GLY A 22 -2.81 23.07 -10.48
CA GLY A 22 -1.77 22.49 -11.34
C GLY A 22 -0.51 22.02 -10.60
N LEU A 23 -0.62 21.74 -9.30
CA LEU A 23 0.54 21.34 -8.47
C LEU A 23 0.93 19.88 -8.63
N PHE A 24 0.08 19.06 -9.28
CA PHE A 24 0.36 17.67 -9.55
C PHE A 24 0.63 17.45 -11.04
N GLU A 25 1.80 16.95 -11.37
CA GLU A 25 2.12 16.51 -12.73
C GLU A 25 1.25 15.31 -13.14
N ARG A 26 1.06 14.38 -12.21
CA ARG A 26 0.30 13.15 -12.43
C ARG A 26 -0.50 12.75 -11.20
N VAL A 27 -1.73 12.28 -11.41
CA VAL A 27 -2.58 11.69 -10.36
C VAL A 27 -3.01 10.31 -10.81
N GLU A 28 -2.74 9.31 -10.00
CA GLU A 28 -3.18 7.93 -10.22
C GLU A 28 -4.22 7.55 -9.18
N ILE A 29 -5.30 6.94 -9.63
CA ILE A 29 -6.40 6.50 -8.78
C ILE A 29 -6.53 4.99 -8.89
N HIS A 30 -6.32 4.31 -7.78
CA HIS A 30 -6.41 2.86 -7.70
C HIS A 30 -7.50 2.44 -6.71
N ARG A 31 -8.25 1.40 -7.05
CA ARG A 31 -9.10 0.71 -6.09
C ARG A 31 -8.21 -0.06 -5.12
N TRP A 32 -8.52 0.03 -3.83
CA TRP A 32 -7.76 -0.65 -2.80
C TRP A 32 -8.69 -1.30 -1.78
N SER A 33 -8.30 -2.44 -1.25
CA SER A 33 -9.07 -3.16 -0.23
C SER A 33 -8.23 -3.33 1.04
N ASN A 34 -8.78 -2.94 2.18
CA ASN A 34 -8.12 -3.19 3.46
C ASN A 34 -8.26 -4.67 3.85
N SER A 35 -7.15 -5.39 3.91
CA SER A 35 -7.10 -6.80 4.34
C SER A 35 -6.62 -6.97 5.79
N PHE A 36 -6.41 -5.86 6.53
CA PHE A 36 -5.87 -5.91 7.88
C PHE A 36 -6.93 -6.01 8.98
N GLY A 37 -8.20 -5.76 8.65
CA GLY A 37 -9.32 -5.80 9.61
C GLY A 37 -9.35 -4.66 10.62
N LYS A 38 -8.35 -3.75 10.61
CA LYS A 38 -8.29 -2.54 11.44
C LYS A 38 -8.47 -1.31 10.57
N ARG A 39 -9.11 -0.27 11.10
CA ARG A 39 -9.19 1.02 10.41
C ARG A 39 -7.96 1.86 10.74
N GLN A 40 -7.52 2.68 9.81
CA GLN A 40 -6.42 3.62 10.02
C GLN A 40 -6.67 4.52 11.25
N ALA A 41 -7.91 4.94 11.47
CA ALA A 41 -8.29 5.77 12.60
C ALA A 41 -8.09 5.08 13.97
N ASP A 42 -8.06 3.77 14.00
CA ASP A 42 -7.89 2.98 15.24
C ASP A 42 -6.40 2.73 15.55
N TYR A 43 -5.48 3.13 14.66
CA TYR A 43 -4.05 2.95 14.86
C TYR A 43 -3.51 3.95 15.89
N ARG A 44 -2.84 3.42 16.90
CA ARG A 44 -2.13 4.24 17.89
C ARG A 44 -0.69 4.44 17.46
N ARG A 45 -0.35 5.68 17.11
CA ARG A 45 1.00 6.07 16.69
C ARG A 45 2.02 5.77 17.80
N LYS A 46 3.17 5.21 17.42
CA LYS A 46 4.28 4.90 18.34
C LYS A 46 5.36 5.99 18.34
N GLY A 47 5.19 7.05 17.55
CA GLY A 47 6.17 8.13 17.40
C GLY A 47 7.34 7.79 16.49
N LEU A 48 7.23 6.69 15.72
CA LEU A 48 8.21 6.29 14.72
C LEU A 48 7.91 6.94 13.36
N GLN A 49 8.72 6.62 12.36
CA GLN A 49 8.53 7.11 11.00
C GLN A 49 7.52 6.24 10.24
N GLN A 50 6.71 6.89 9.40
CA GLN A 50 5.71 6.18 8.61
C GLN A 50 6.15 6.07 7.15
N PHE A 51 5.93 4.90 6.57
CA PHE A 51 6.33 4.57 5.20
C PHE A 51 5.18 3.95 4.44
N LEU A 52 4.83 4.56 3.31
CA LEU A 52 3.92 3.99 2.33
C LEU A 52 4.74 3.15 1.34
N CYS A 53 4.47 1.85 1.33
CA CYS A 53 5.09 0.91 0.40
C CYS A 53 4.05 0.49 -0.64
N THR A 54 4.38 0.64 -1.92
CA THR A 54 3.52 0.20 -3.02
C THR A 54 4.32 -0.65 -4.00
N GLY A 55 3.72 -1.73 -4.48
CA GLY A 55 4.34 -2.63 -5.44
C GLY A 55 3.32 -3.17 -6.45
N PRO A 56 3.42 -2.77 -7.74
CA PRO A 56 2.68 -3.43 -8.80
C PRO A 56 3.10 -4.90 -8.93
N LYS A 57 2.13 -5.77 -9.16
CA LYS A 57 2.32 -7.23 -9.20
C LYS A 57 2.88 -7.68 -10.55
N THR A 58 3.86 -8.59 -10.54
CA THR A 58 4.41 -9.22 -11.75
C THR A 58 4.36 -10.73 -11.71
N GLY A 59 4.32 -11.33 -10.52
CA GLY A 59 4.28 -12.78 -10.36
C GLY A 59 2.99 -13.41 -10.87
N THR A 60 3.07 -14.68 -11.28
CA THR A 60 1.90 -15.47 -11.66
C THR A 60 1.06 -15.86 -10.44
N PRO A 61 -0.21 -16.25 -10.61
CA PRO A 61 -1.01 -16.78 -9.50
C PRO A 61 -0.34 -17.96 -8.78
N GLU A 62 0.37 -18.81 -9.51
CA GLU A 62 1.14 -19.94 -8.96
C GLU A 62 2.26 -19.48 -8.04
N PHE A 63 3.04 -18.48 -8.50
CA PHE A 63 4.09 -17.86 -7.69
C PHE A 63 3.56 -17.38 -6.34
N PHE A 64 2.43 -16.65 -6.33
CA PHE A 64 1.85 -16.12 -5.09
C PHE A 64 1.32 -17.23 -4.18
N ARG A 65 0.72 -18.29 -4.72
CA ARG A 65 0.32 -19.46 -3.92
C ARG A 65 1.52 -20.14 -3.26
N GLN A 66 2.59 -20.31 -3.99
CA GLN A 66 3.82 -20.94 -3.49
C GLN A 66 4.45 -20.17 -2.32
N HIS A 67 4.43 -18.86 -2.38
CA HIS A 67 5.06 -17.99 -1.36
C HIS A 67 4.07 -17.47 -0.29
N LEU A 68 2.79 -17.82 -0.36
CA LEU A 68 1.74 -17.25 0.49
C LEU A 68 2.00 -17.46 1.98
N HIS A 69 2.30 -18.66 2.39
CA HIS A 69 2.54 -18.98 3.81
C HIS A 69 3.73 -18.19 4.39
N ALA A 70 4.82 -18.08 3.65
CA ALA A 70 5.98 -17.27 4.06
C ALA A 70 5.62 -15.79 4.17
N HIS A 71 4.86 -15.26 3.20
CA HIS A 71 4.34 -13.89 3.20
C HIS A 71 3.46 -13.61 4.43
N GLU A 72 2.48 -14.48 4.71
CA GLU A 72 1.59 -14.32 5.86
C GLU A 72 2.33 -14.36 7.19
N SER A 73 3.27 -15.29 7.34
CA SER A 73 4.11 -15.41 8.53
C SER A 73 5.00 -14.18 8.72
N TYR A 74 5.58 -13.68 7.63
CA TYR A 74 6.38 -12.47 7.65
C TYR A 74 5.54 -11.24 8.06
N PHE A 75 4.37 -11.07 7.49
CA PHE A 75 3.45 -9.99 7.85
C PHE A 75 2.95 -10.08 9.28
N ALA A 76 2.75 -11.28 9.80
CA ALA A 76 2.36 -11.49 11.20
C ALA A 76 3.44 -10.96 12.16
N SER A 77 4.72 -11.08 11.82
CA SER A 77 5.83 -10.54 12.64
C SER A 77 5.87 -9.01 12.69
N PHE A 78 5.21 -8.32 11.76
CA PHE A 78 5.07 -6.86 11.70
C PHE A 78 3.66 -6.36 12.05
N ALA A 79 2.78 -7.21 12.58
CA ALA A 79 1.37 -6.87 12.81
C ALA A 79 1.16 -5.55 13.58
N ASP A 80 2.02 -5.26 14.56
CA ASP A 80 1.95 -4.04 15.37
C ASP A 80 2.55 -2.80 14.67
N SER A 81 3.22 -2.98 13.55
CA SER A 81 3.77 -1.89 12.76
C SER A 81 2.86 -1.45 11.63
N PHE A 82 1.89 -2.28 11.22
CA PHE A 82 0.95 -1.92 10.17
C PHE A 82 -0.10 -0.92 10.64
N ILE A 83 -0.23 0.15 9.89
CA ILE A 83 -1.33 1.12 10.00
C ILE A 83 -2.48 0.67 9.11
N PHE A 84 -2.18 0.32 7.88
CA PHE A 84 -3.06 -0.40 6.96
C PHE A 84 -2.25 -1.28 6.01
N ARG A 85 -2.92 -2.27 5.44
CA ARG A 85 -2.36 -3.09 4.37
C ARG A 85 -3.45 -3.70 3.51
N GLY A 86 -3.14 -3.94 2.25
CA GLY A 86 -4.07 -4.64 1.37
C GLY A 86 -3.71 -4.58 -0.10
N PRO A 87 -4.45 -5.34 -0.92
CA PRO A 87 -4.24 -5.38 -2.34
C PRO A 87 -4.74 -4.10 -3.04
N ILE A 88 -3.98 -3.67 -4.04
CA ILE A 88 -4.47 -2.79 -5.08
C ILE A 88 -5.25 -3.65 -6.05
N ARG A 89 -6.46 -3.25 -6.41
CA ARG A 89 -7.38 -3.97 -7.27
C ARG A 89 -7.44 -3.37 -8.66
N SER A 90 -7.79 -4.21 -9.63
CA SER A 90 -8.21 -3.75 -10.97
C SER A 90 -9.43 -2.81 -10.87
N ALA A 91 -9.72 -2.07 -11.94
CA ALA A 91 -10.81 -1.08 -11.95
C ALA A 91 -12.19 -1.70 -11.63
N ASP A 92 -12.44 -2.92 -12.12
CA ASP A 92 -13.64 -3.71 -11.81
C ASP A 92 -13.60 -4.39 -10.43
N GLY A 93 -12.43 -4.40 -9.76
CA GLY A 93 -12.23 -5.03 -8.46
C GLY A 93 -12.02 -6.54 -8.48
N ALA A 94 -11.97 -7.16 -9.66
CA ALA A 94 -11.85 -8.62 -9.79
C ALA A 94 -10.45 -9.12 -9.44
N ASP A 95 -9.42 -8.42 -9.94
CA ASP A 95 -8.03 -8.87 -9.83
C ASP A 95 -7.24 -8.10 -8.77
N ASN A 96 -6.27 -8.79 -8.19
CA ASN A 96 -5.23 -8.19 -7.37
C ASN A 96 -4.03 -7.84 -8.27
N ILE A 97 -3.82 -6.55 -8.51
CA ILE A 97 -2.79 -6.02 -9.42
C ILE A 97 -1.58 -5.44 -8.68
N GLY A 98 -1.61 -5.41 -7.36
CA GLY A 98 -0.51 -4.86 -6.56
C GLY A 98 -0.81 -4.87 -5.08
N THR A 99 0.06 -4.21 -4.33
CA THR A 99 -0.10 -4.03 -2.88
C THR A 99 0.14 -2.58 -2.48
N ALA A 100 -0.55 -2.13 -1.43
CA ALA A 100 -0.27 -0.87 -0.76
C ALA A 100 -0.32 -1.10 0.75
N LEU A 101 0.76 -0.72 1.42
CA LEU A 101 1.01 -0.94 2.84
C LEU A 101 1.45 0.37 3.46
N LEU A 102 0.92 0.72 4.64
CA LEU A 102 1.43 1.80 5.46
C LEU A 102 1.90 1.22 6.79
N LEU A 103 3.16 1.46 7.11
CA LEU A 103 3.81 0.97 8.33
C LEU A 103 4.47 2.10 9.10
N GLU A 104 4.60 1.90 10.40
CA GLU A 104 5.41 2.73 11.27
C GLU A 104 6.67 1.96 11.66
N LEU A 105 7.84 2.48 11.26
CA LEU A 105 9.16 1.86 11.44
C LEU A 105 10.18 2.89 11.93
N PRO A 106 11.28 2.46 12.55
CA PRO A 106 12.27 3.37 13.12
C PRO A 106 12.82 4.40 12.12
N ASP A 107 13.21 3.94 10.93
CA ASP A 107 13.85 4.75 9.91
C ASP A 107 13.69 4.16 8.51
N ARG A 108 14.27 4.83 7.52
CA ARG A 108 14.26 4.39 6.12
C ARG A 108 14.98 3.06 5.93
N ALA A 109 16.07 2.80 6.63
CA ALA A 109 16.79 1.54 6.50
C ALA A 109 15.95 0.35 6.96
N ALA A 110 15.17 0.51 8.03
CA ALA A 110 14.20 -0.49 8.47
C ALA A 110 13.09 -0.72 7.43
N ALA A 111 12.64 0.33 6.75
CA ALA A 111 11.62 0.20 5.70
C ALA A 111 12.18 -0.51 4.45
N ASP A 112 13.40 -0.18 4.04
CA ASP A 112 14.08 -0.86 2.93
C ASP A 112 14.32 -2.34 3.26
N LYS A 113 14.77 -2.64 4.49
CA LYS A 113 14.93 -4.02 4.96
C LYS A 113 13.61 -4.77 4.96
N PHE A 114 12.55 -4.17 5.52
CA PHE A 114 11.21 -4.76 5.51
C PHE A 114 10.79 -5.15 4.10
N TRP A 115 10.91 -4.24 3.13
CA TRP A 115 10.50 -4.52 1.74
C TRP A 115 11.37 -5.60 1.08
N ASN A 116 12.70 -5.52 1.23
CA ASN A 116 13.64 -6.42 0.59
C ASN A 116 13.59 -7.86 1.14
N GLU A 117 13.16 -8.04 2.38
CA GLU A 117 13.01 -9.35 3.03
C GLU A 117 11.58 -9.92 2.89
N GLU A 118 10.61 -9.11 2.48
CA GLU A 118 9.24 -9.54 2.25
C GLU A 118 9.21 -10.64 1.17
N PRO A 119 8.62 -11.82 1.45
CA PRO A 119 8.76 -12.99 0.58
C PRO A 119 8.31 -12.81 -0.87
N PHE A 120 7.26 -12.03 -1.14
CA PHE A 120 6.87 -11.75 -2.52
C PHE A 120 7.86 -10.79 -3.19
N ALA A 121 8.26 -9.71 -2.51
CA ALA A 121 9.20 -8.73 -3.04
C ALA A 121 10.59 -9.37 -3.27
N LYS A 122 11.09 -10.09 -2.29
CA LYS A 122 12.39 -10.78 -2.34
C LYS A 122 12.51 -11.75 -3.52
N ASN A 123 11.43 -12.43 -3.87
CA ASN A 123 11.41 -13.43 -4.93
C ASN A 123 10.88 -12.88 -6.28
N GLY A 124 10.76 -11.55 -6.43
CA GLY A 124 10.42 -10.93 -7.71
C GLY A 124 8.93 -10.89 -8.03
N GLY A 125 8.06 -10.99 -7.02
CA GLY A 125 6.60 -10.92 -7.19
C GLY A 125 6.05 -9.52 -7.49
N TYR A 126 6.87 -8.49 -7.29
CA TYR A 126 6.54 -7.09 -7.59
C TYR A 126 7.50 -6.48 -8.61
N GLN A 127 7.02 -5.46 -9.32
CA GLN A 127 7.83 -4.72 -10.29
C GLN A 127 8.98 -3.98 -9.60
N ARG A 128 10.03 -3.71 -10.38
CA ARG A 128 11.24 -2.99 -9.89
C ARG A 128 10.96 -1.53 -9.50
N ASP A 129 9.85 -0.95 -9.96
CA ASP A 129 9.38 0.39 -9.60
C ASP A 129 8.54 0.43 -8.32
N ALA A 130 8.55 -0.65 -7.54
CA ALA A 130 8.02 -0.64 -6.18
C ALA A 130 8.58 0.56 -5.40
N ARG A 131 7.70 1.28 -4.72
CA ARG A 131 8.05 2.54 -4.05
C ARG A 131 7.95 2.41 -2.55
N ILE A 132 8.93 2.95 -1.86
CA ILE A 132 8.90 3.18 -0.41
C ILE A 132 8.98 4.69 -0.20
N LEU A 133 7.87 5.29 0.19
CA LEU A 133 7.72 6.73 0.36
C LEU A 133 7.60 7.07 1.83
N ARG A 134 8.27 8.14 2.25
CA ARG A 134 8.02 8.71 3.55
C ARG A 134 6.62 9.27 3.60
N TRP A 135 5.85 8.85 4.59
CA TRP A 135 4.48 9.32 4.80
C TRP A 135 4.40 10.19 6.06
N VAL A 136 3.59 11.24 5.98
CA VAL A 136 3.25 12.08 7.14
C VAL A 136 1.74 12.29 7.08
N PHE A 137 1.03 12.01 8.18
CA PHE A 137 -0.37 12.38 8.27
C PHE A 137 -0.47 13.91 8.26
N GLY A 138 -1.34 14.45 7.42
CA GLY A 138 -1.75 15.85 7.51
C GLY A 138 -2.44 16.11 8.87
N ASP A 139 -2.21 17.26 9.42
CA ASP A 139 -2.90 17.76 10.62
C ASP A 139 -4.30 18.24 10.27
#